data_ee9855e860892dd04102713278176238
#
_entry.id   ee9855e860892dd04102713278176238
#
_cell.length_a   1.000
_cell.length_b   1.000
_cell.length_c   1.000
_cell.angle_alpha   90.00
_cell.angle_beta   90.00
_cell.angle_gamma   90.00
#
_symmetry.space_group_name_H-M   'P 1'
#
loop_
_entity.id
_entity.type
_entity.pdbx_description
1 polymer ?
#
loop_
_entity_poly.entity_id
_entity_poly.type
_entity_poly.pdbx_seq_one_letter_code
_entity_poly.pdbx_strand_id
1 'polypeptide(L)'
;MGLFDIFRKTETAKQSGEEKVGEKEPVTEPVNEKEPEGYLGDLEKTRAIAELLLVPREERDENWVNRFLADLPLASFRCGTPQLIAGPDGFPYFQLFLPEPGEEFQCFVIDRMTTDFLVERGYGIVINPGAGQPDWVLTYGDLLNYHLNGNFFTLDSLFSNSDNAEDVVTTGEEIMVGQPSEIILPAFTRKLLKDFFELNGIEGPKVMLMMRKKGEEVSQDLVFNITPEGFESETHYRNMMQTVTWYLPRHYSVVGLNESGTVQGFELL
;
A
#
# COMPACT_ATOMS: atom_id res chain seq x y z
N MET A 1 0.64 22.19 4.67
CA MET A 1 1.70 21.28 5.18
C MET A 1 1.58 20.02 4.35
N GLY A 2 2.58 19.68 3.55
CA GLY A 2 2.48 18.54 2.63
C GLY A 2 2.77 17.22 3.34
N LEU A 3 2.27 16.13 2.79
CA LEU A 3 2.46 14.74 3.27
C LEU A 3 3.94 14.39 3.56
N PHE A 4 4.88 15.08 2.90
CA PHE A 4 6.33 14.93 3.06
C PHE A 4 6.91 15.40 4.39
N ASP A 5 6.24 16.32 5.11
CA ASP A 5 6.76 16.83 6.38
C ASP A 5 6.70 15.79 7.51
N ILE A 6 5.85 14.79 7.38
CA ILE A 6 5.68 13.71 8.37
C ILE A 6 6.85 12.74 8.35
N PHE A 7 7.32 12.41 7.16
CA PHE A 7 8.39 11.43 6.98
C PHE A 7 9.77 12.00 7.34
N ARG A 8 9.95 13.35 7.30
CA ARG A 8 11.19 14.03 7.73
C ARG A 8 11.38 14.05 9.24
N LYS A 9 10.31 14.04 10.05
CA LYS A 9 10.42 14.11 11.52
C LYS A 9 10.92 12.85 12.20
N THR A 10 10.81 11.70 11.52
CA THR A 10 11.22 10.40 12.09
C THR A 10 12.72 10.11 11.94
N GLU A 11 13.42 10.76 11.02
CA GLU A 11 14.87 10.53 10.82
C GLU A 11 15.80 11.40 11.69
N THR A 12 15.29 12.48 12.30
CA THR A 12 16.11 13.44 13.05
C THR A 12 16.27 13.14 14.55
N ALA A 13 15.72 12.06 15.08
CA ALA A 13 15.70 11.78 16.53
C ALA A 13 16.79 10.82 17.04
N LYS A 14 17.84 10.53 16.27
CA LYS A 14 18.96 9.68 16.71
C LYS A 14 20.32 10.28 16.39
N GLN A 15 20.68 11.38 17.06
CA GLN A 15 22.09 11.76 17.29
C GLN A 15 22.17 12.77 18.43
N SER A 16 22.47 12.31 19.63
CA SER A 16 23.31 13.00 20.61
C SER A 16 23.46 12.17 21.89
N GLY A 17 24.67 11.87 22.25
CA GLY A 17 25.03 11.26 23.53
C GLY A 17 26.42 10.63 23.49
N GLU A 18 27.47 11.47 23.41
CA GLU A 18 28.82 11.07 23.74
C GLU A 18 28.97 10.93 25.25
N GLU A 19 29.46 9.79 25.74
CA GLU A 19 30.19 9.71 26.98
C GLU A 19 31.32 8.70 26.88
N LYS A 20 32.56 9.18 27.10
CA LYS A 20 33.81 8.41 27.14
C LYS A 20 33.90 7.64 28.44
N VAL A 21 34.35 6.40 28.45
CA VAL A 21 35.26 5.83 29.47
C VAL A 21 35.83 4.45 29.00
N GLY A 22 37.15 4.32 29.03
CA GLY A 22 37.87 3.12 29.52
C GLY A 22 38.22 2.02 28.54
N GLU A 23 39.46 2.01 28.05
CA GLU A 23 40.17 0.92 27.40
C GLU A 23 40.13 -0.38 28.21
N LYS A 24 39.73 -1.46 27.56
CA LYS A 24 40.26 -2.84 27.77
C LYS A 24 40.12 -3.54 26.43
N GLU A 25 41.25 -3.92 25.85
CA GLU A 25 41.32 -4.80 24.71
C GLU A 25 40.69 -6.17 25.05
N PRO A 26 39.75 -6.67 24.21
CA PRO A 26 39.45 -8.08 24.18
C PRO A 26 40.05 -8.71 22.92
N VAL A 27 40.69 -9.84 23.15
CA VAL A 27 41.15 -10.83 22.18
C VAL A 27 40.02 -11.10 21.17
N THR A 28 40.22 -10.69 19.92
CA THR A 28 39.35 -10.99 18.82
C THR A 28 39.59 -12.42 18.33
N GLU A 29 38.69 -13.34 18.69
CA GLU A 29 38.47 -14.53 17.85
C GLU A 29 37.84 -14.04 16.52
N PRO A 30 38.24 -14.59 15.37
CA PRO A 30 37.62 -14.22 14.12
C PRO A 30 36.18 -14.76 14.11
N VAL A 31 35.21 -13.90 14.40
CA VAL A 31 33.80 -14.15 14.08
C VAL A 31 33.74 -14.26 12.58
N ASN A 32 33.53 -15.47 12.11
CA ASN A 32 33.22 -15.74 10.71
C ASN A 32 31.81 -15.22 10.45
N GLU A 33 31.68 -13.90 10.31
CA GLU A 33 30.46 -13.26 9.80
C GLU A 33 30.27 -13.77 8.37
N LYS A 34 29.45 -14.83 8.22
CA LYS A 34 28.82 -15.09 6.92
C LYS A 34 28.06 -13.81 6.60
N GLU A 35 28.58 -13.06 5.63
CA GLU A 35 27.79 -12.01 4.99
C GLU A 35 26.42 -12.62 4.67
N PRO A 36 25.30 -11.97 5.07
CA PRO A 36 23.99 -12.48 4.71
C PRO A 36 24.00 -12.60 3.18
N GLU A 37 23.81 -13.84 2.67
CA GLU A 37 23.67 -14.08 1.24
C GLU A 37 22.56 -13.14 0.76
N GLY A 38 22.94 -12.08 0.04
CA GLY A 38 22.01 -11.10 -0.46
C GLY A 38 21.02 -11.80 -1.38
N TYR A 39 19.73 -11.67 -1.08
CA TYR A 39 18.70 -12.19 -1.97
C TYR A 39 18.77 -11.44 -3.29
N LEU A 40 19.25 -12.12 -4.33
CA LEU A 40 19.54 -11.50 -5.64
C LEU A 40 18.32 -11.45 -6.58
N GLY A 41 17.19 -12.02 -6.17
CA GLY A 41 16.03 -12.18 -7.04
C GLY A 41 16.25 -13.24 -8.12
N ASP A 42 15.26 -13.35 -8.99
CA ASP A 42 15.25 -14.29 -10.11
C ASP A 42 15.69 -13.58 -11.41
N LEU A 43 16.86 -13.96 -11.93
CA LEU A 43 17.41 -13.36 -13.14
C LEU A 43 16.65 -13.72 -14.42
N GLU A 44 15.98 -14.87 -14.45
CA GLU A 44 15.15 -15.25 -15.61
C GLU A 44 13.89 -14.37 -15.63
N LYS A 45 13.27 -14.17 -14.49
CA LYS A 45 12.13 -13.24 -14.34
C LYS A 45 12.53 -11.79 -14.64
N THR A 46 13.71 -11.37 -14.17
CA THR A 46 14.25 -10.03 -14.50
C THR A 46 14.38 -9.84 -16.01
N ARG A 47 14.87 -10.85 -16.73
CA ARG A 47 14.97 -10.81 -18.20
C ARG A 47 13.59 -10.81 -18.85
N ALA A 48 12.65 -11.64 -18.37
CA ALA A 48 11.28 -11.67 -18.89
C ALA A 48 10.58 -10.31 -18.70
N ILE A 49 10.73 -9.66 -17.55
CA ILE A 49 10.24 -8.30 -17.31
C ILE A 49 10.87 -7.30 -18.29
N ALA A 50 12.20 -7.37 -18.51
CA ALA A 50 12.87 -6.48 -19.46
C ALA A 50 12.32 -6.65 -20.88
N GLU A 51 12.10 -7.88 -21.34
CA GLU A 51 11.51 -8.18 -22.65
C GLU A 51 10.07 -7.68 -22.77
N LEU A 52 9.24 -7.87 -21.71
CA LEU A 52 7.87 -7.38 -21.67
C LEU A 52 7.80 -5.85 -21.75
N LEU A 53 8.73 -5.15 -21.12
CA LEU A 53 8.75 -3.69 -21.12
C LEU A 53 9.18 -3.09 -22.49
N LEU A 54 9.77 -3.88 -23.39
CA LEU A 54 10.02 -3.46 -24.78
C LEU A 54 8.73 -3.41 -25.63
N VAL A 55 7.66 -4.06 -25.19
CA VAL A 55 6.36 -4.03 -25.90
C VAL A 55 5.77 -2.63 -25.77
N PRO A 56 5.38 -1.98 -26.88
CA PRO A 56 4.71 -0.68 -26.87
C PRO A 56 3.46 -0.72 -25.98
N ARG A 57 3.15 0.37 -25.30
CA ARG A 57 2.04 0.41 -24.31
C ARG A 57 0.69 0.10 -24.95
N GLU A 58 0.47 0.59 -26.16
CA GLU A 58 -0.73 0.36 -26.95
C GLU A 58 -0.93 -1.10 -27.36
N GLU A 59 0.10 -1.93 -27.27
CA GLU A 59 0.08 -3.35 -27.57
C GLU A 59 0.02 -4.24 -26.31
N ARG A 60 0.06 -3.64 -25.11
CA ARG A 60 0.02 -4.36 -23.83
C ARG A 60 -1.41 -4.79 -23.52
N ASP A 61 -1.72 -6.02 -23.83
CA ASP A 61 -3.01 -6.65 -23.57
C ASP A 61 -3.10 -7.31 -22.17
N GLU A 62 -4.23 -7.92 -21.87
CA GLU A 62 -4.46 -8.63 -20.60
C GLU A 62 -3.43 -9.75 -20.37
N ASN A 63 -3.06 -10.48 -21.43
CA ASN A 63 -2.06 -11.53 -21.32
C ASN A 63 -0.67 -10.98 -20.98
N TRP A 64 -0.32 -9.83 -21.56
CA TRP A 64 0.88 -9.09 -21.19
C TRP A 64 0.86 -8.72 -19.68
N VAL A 65 -0.25 -8.15 -19.21
CA VAL A 65 -0.42 -7.75 -17.79
C VAL A 65 -0.28 -8.97 -16.88
N ASN A 66 -0.93 -10.07 -17.18
CA ASN A 66 -0.90 -11.29 -16.36
C ASN A 66 0.54 -11.85 -16.25
N ARG A 67 1.27 -11.90 -17.38
CA ARG A 67 2.67 -12.35 -17.39
C ARG A 67 3.59 -11.39 -16.61
N PHE A 68 3.42 -10.09 -16.84
CA PHE A 68 4.19 -9.06 -16.16
C PHE A 68 4.01 -9.15 -14.64
N LEU A 69 2.78 -9.22 -14.16
CA LEU A 69 2.48 -9.29 -12.73
C LEU A 69 2.92 -10.62 -12.09
N ALA A 70 2.95 -11.71 -12.84
CA ALA A 70 3.42 -13.00 -12.34
C ALA A 70 4.95 -13.02 -12.08
N ASP A 71 5.73 -12.31 -12.89
CA ASP A 71 7.19 -12.29 -12.77
C ASP A 71 7.70 -11.12 -11.91
N LEU A 72 6.93 -10.03 -11.84
CA LEU A 72 7.29 -8.79 -11.18
C LEU A 72 7.76 -8.95 -9.71
N PRO A 73 7.11 -9.74 -8.85
CA PRO A 73 7.45 -9.83 -7.43
C PRO A 73 8.88 -10.34 -7.18
N LEU A 74 9.35 -11.25 -8.02
CA LEU A 74 10.62 -11.96 -7.84
C LEU A 74 11.75 -11.42 -8.73
N ALA A 75 11.46 -10.53 -9.66
CA ALA A 75 12.47 -9.90 -10.49
C ALA A 75 13.41 -8.99 -9.68
N SER A 76 14.64 -8.85 -10.15
CA SER A 76 15.66 -7.98 -9.56
C SER A 76 15.56 -6.57 -10.13
N PHE A 77 15.63 -5.59 -9.25
CA PHE A 77 15.61 -4.17 -9.61
C PHE A 77 16.76 -3.42 -8.93
N ARG A 78 17.21 -2.31 -9.49
CA ARG A 78 18.01 -1.29 -8.82
C ARG A 78 17.11 -0.14 -8.37
N CYS A 79 17.46 0.58 -7.32
CA CYS A 79 16.72 1.78 -6.93
C CYS A 79 17.28 3.05 -7.56
N GLY A 80 16.45 4.09 -7.63
CA GLY A 80 16.85 5.42 -8.06
C GLY A 80 17.48 6.26 -6.95
N THR A 81 17.99 7.42 -7.33
CA THR A 81 18.44 8.45 -6.39
C THR A 81 17.69 9.76 -6.71
N PRO A 82 16.86 10.27 -5.79
CA PRO A 82 16.53 9.72 -4.46
C PRO A 82 15.75 8.39 -4.55
N GLN A 83 15.73 7.60 -3.47
CA GLN A 83 14.99 6.33 -3.46
C GLN A 83 13.47 6.53 -3.51
N LEU A 84 12.98 7.61 -2.88
CA LEU A 84 11.57 7.97 -2.80
C LEU A 84 11.30 9.24 -3.59
N ILE A 85 10.19 9.24 -4.31
CA ILE A 85 9.64 10.42 -4.99
C ILE A 85 8.17 10.61 -4.62
N ALA A 86 7.68 11.84 -4.71
CA ALA A 86 6.27 12.11 -4.70
C ALA A 86 5.68 11.84 -6.08
N GLY A 87 4.60 11.06 -6.14
CA GLY A 87 3.77 10.94 -7.33
C GLY A 87 3.00 12.23 -7.61
N PRO A 88 2.38 12.35 -8.80
CA PRO A 88 1.50 13.47 -9.12
C PRO A 88 0.25 13.52 -8.24
N ASP A 89 -0.10 12.40 -7.62
CA ASP A 89 -1.17 12.22 -6.63
C ASP A 89 -0.76 12.63 -5.20
N GLY A 90 0.51 13.00 -5.00
CA GLY A 90 1.07 13.42 -3.72
C GLY A 90 1.53 12.28 -2.81
N PHE A 91 1.38 11.02 -3.24
CA PHE A 91 1.81 9.86 -2.47
C PHE A 91 3.29 9.52 -2.66
N PRO A 92 3.94 8.86 -1.66
CA PRO A 92 5.33 8.46 -1.76
C PRO A 92 5.47 7.14 -2.54
N TYR A 93 6.35 7.14 -3.54
CA TYR A 93 6.68 5.97 -4.33
C TYR A 93 8.16 5.64 -4.26
N PHE A 94 8.49 4.37 -4.03
CA PHE A 94 9.84 3.87 -4.14
C PHE A 94 10.17 3.66 -5.64
N GLN A 95 11.30 4.23 -6.09
CA GLN A 95 11.71 4.15 -7.50
C GLN A 95 12.50 2.90 -7.79
N LEU A 96 12.03 2.11 -8.72
CA LEU A 96 12.71 0.93 -9.23
C LEU A 96 13.04 1.07 -10.72
N PHE A 97 14.21 0.58 -11.08
CA PHE A 97 14.70 0.53 -12.45
C PHE A 97 15.21 -0.88 -12.77
N LEU A 98 15.13 -1.26 -14.04
CA LEU A 98 15.81 -2.46 -14.50
C LEU A 98 17.32 -2.33 -14.30
N PRO A 99 18.02 -3.44 -13.97
CA PRO A 99 19.47 -3.46 -13.93
C PRO A 99 20.06 -3.18 -15.31
N GLU A 100 21.18 -2.44 -15.35
CA GLU A 100 21.93 -2.18 -16.56
C GLU A 100 22.98 -3.27 -16.75
N PRO A 101 23.16 -3.81 -17.98
CA PRO A 101 24.14 -4.86 -18.22
C PRO A 101 25.56 -4.42 -17.88
N GLY A 102 26.24 -5.19 -17.05
CA GLY A 102 27.63 -4.94 -16.66
C GLY A 102 27.85 -3.91 -15.56
N GLU A 103 26.77 -3.37 -14.97
CA GLU A 103 26.86 -2.49 -13.82
C GLU A 103 26.57 -3.26 -12.51
N GLU A 104 27.38 -2.99 -11.50
CA GLU A 104 27.11 -3.46 -10.15
C GLU A 104 26.00 -2.60 -9.53
N PHE A 105 25.03 -3.25 -8.85
CA PHE A 105 23.93 -2.55 -8.21
C PHE A 105 23.48 -3.25 -6.93
N GLN A 106 22.93 -2.50 -6.02
CA GLN A 106 22.17 -3.06 -4.89
C GLN A 106 20.84 -3.62 -5.41
N CYS A 107 20.64 -4.92 -5.20
CA CYS A 107 19.44 -5.62 -5.64
C CYS A 107 18.24 -5.34 -4.73
N PHE A 108 17.12 -5.00 -5.34
CA PHE A 108 15.82 -4.86 -4.72
C PHE A 108 14.83 -5.83 -5.36
N VAL A 109 14.06 -6.54 -4.54
CA VAL A 109 13.06 -7.53 -4.97
C VAL A 109 11.74 -7.19 -4.29
N ILE A 110 10.68 -6.99 -5.07
CA ILE A 110 9.41 -6.45 -4.58
C ILE A 110 8.80 -7.33 -3.48
N ASP A 111 8.85 -8.64 -3.63
CA ASP A 111 8.39 -9.60 -2.63
C ASP A 111 9.03 -9.33 -1.25
N ARG A 112 10.35 -9.19 -1.21
CA ARG A 112 11.10 -8.90 0.00
C ARG A 112 10.82 -7.50 0.53
N MET A 113 10.87 -6.50 -0.36
CA MET A 113 10.60 -5.11 0.02
C MET A 113 9.21 -4.93 0.60
N THR A 114 8.21 -5.62 0.05
CA THR A 114 6.82 -5.56 0.53
C THR A 114 6.75 -6.02 1.99
N THR A 115 7.38 -7.16 2.31
CA THR A 115 7.42 -7.72 3.67
C THR A 115 8.32 -6.90 4.61
N ASP A 116 9.48 -6.45 4.14
CA ASP A 116 10.50 -5.85 4.98
C ASP A 116 10.18 -4.42 5.39
N PHE A 117 9.53 -3.61 4.51
CA PHE A 117 9.29 -2.20 4.84
C PHE A 117 8.19 -1.46 4.05
N LEU A 118 7.83 -1.87 2.82
CA LEU A 118 6.94 -1.06 1.97
C LEU A 118 5.55 -0.88 2.60
N VAL A 119 4.92 -1.99 3.01
CA VAL A 119 3.58 -1.94 3.61
C VAL A 119 3.58 -1.31 5.01
N GLU A 120 4.65 -1.49 5.79
CA GLU A 120 4.76 -0.88 7.10
C GLU A 120 4.94 0.65 7.01
N ARG A 121 5.65 1.13 5.98
CA ARG A 121 5.95 2.54 5.77
C ARG A 121 4.95 3.29 4.90
N GLY A 122 4.02 2.61 4.26
CA GLY A 122 3.00 3.23 3.42
C GLY A 122 3.53 3.72 2.07
N TYR A 123 4.42 2.94 1.42
CA TYR A 123 5.00 3.32 0.13
C TYR A 123 4.35 2.54 -1.01
N GLY A 124 4.11 3.23 -2.14
CA GLY A 124 3.89 2.61 -3.43
C GLY A 124 5.21 2.30 -4.14
N ILE A 125 5.14 1.72 -5.32
CA ILE A 125 6.28 1.47 -6.21
C ILE A 125 6.02 2.11 -7.56
N VAL A 126 7.07 2.69 -8.14
CA VAL A 126 7.07 3.16 -9.52
C VAL A 126 8.26 2.54 -10.26
N ILE A 127 7.98 1.95 -11.43
CA ILE A 127 8.98 1.28 -12.27
C ILE A 127 9.33 2.17 -13.44
N ASN A 128 10.63 2.41 -13.63
CA ASN A 128 11.20 3.26 -14.67
C ASN A 128 10.50 4.63 -14.74
N PRO A 129 10.51 5.44 -13.68
CA PRO A 129 9.92 6.78 -13.70
C PRO A 129 10.80 7.73 -14.54
N GLY A 130 10.71 7.65 -15.86
CA GLY A 130 11.43 8.53 -16.77
C GLY A 130 10.83 9.93 -16.88
N ALA A 131 11.31 10.73 -17.87
CA ALA A 131 10.77 12.07 -18.13
C ALA A 131 9.32 12.09 -18.67
N GLY A 132 8.74 10.90 -18.91
CA GLY A 132 7.37 10.70 -19.36
C GLY A 132 6.55 9.93 -18.33
N GLN A 133 5.64 9.09 -18.84
CA GLN A 133 4.90 8.19 -17.98
C GLN A 133 5.78 7.01 -17.53
N PRO A 134 5.71 6.58 -16.24
CA PRO A 134 6.42 5.41 -15.74
C PRO A 134 5.94 4.13 -16.44
N ASP A 135 6.78 3.12 -16.54
CA ASP A 135 6.38 1.84 -17.16
C ASP A 135 5.27 1.14 -16.39
N TRP A 136 5.34 1.18 -15.07
CA TRP A 136 4.31 0.63 -14.19
C TRP A 136 4.26 1.36 -12.86
N VAL A 137 3.07 1.37 -12.23
CA VAL A 137 2.85 1.93 -10.90
C VAL A 137 2.03 0.94 -10.09
N LEU A 138 2.50 0.65 -8.89
CA LEU A 138 1.75 -0.08 -7.86
C LEU A 138 1.47 0.89 -6.71
N THR A 139 0.21 1.06 -6.37
CA THR A 139 -0.19 1.83 -5.19
C THR A 139 0.16 1.06 -3.92
N TYR A 140 0.08 1.70 -2.77
CA TYR A 140 0.17 1.00 -1.50
C TYR A 140 -0.88 -0.12 -1.39
N GLY A 141 -2.12 0.13 -1.83
CA GLY A 141 -3.20 -0.87 -1.82
C GLY A 141 -2.90 -2.09 -2.69
N ASP A 142 -2.21 -1.93 -3.82
CA ASP A 142 -1.76 -3.04 -4.66
C ASP A 142 -0.72 -3.90 -3.92
N LEU A 143 0.23 -3.27 -3.22
CA LEU A 143 1.25 -3.95 -2.42
C LEU A 143 0.64 -4.62 -1.17
N LEU A 144 -0.33 -3.97 -0.55
CA LEU A 144 -1.09 -4.55 0.55
C LEU A 144 -1.84 -5.81 0.10
N ASN A 145 -2.51 -5.76 -1.06
CA ASN A 145 -3.17 -6.93 -1.62
C ASN A 145 -2.19 -8.08 -1.89
N TYR A 146 -1.01 -7.75 -2.43
CA TYR A 146 0.05 -8.73 -2.62
C TYR A 146 0.51 -9.34 -1.30
N HIS A 147 0.71 -8.52 -0.27
CA HIS A 147 1.11 -8.97 1.06
C HIS A 147 0.09 -9.93 1.70
N LEU A 148 -1.21 -9.62 1.54
CA LEU A 148 -2.29 -10.40 2.14
C LEU A 148 -2.66 -11.66 1.35
N ASN A 149 -2.62 -11.60 0.02
CA ASN A 149 -3.21 -12.60 -0.86
C ASN A 149 -2.21 -13.22 -1.87
N GLY A 150 -0.96 -12.75 -1.91
CA GLY A 150 0.05 -13.22 -2.87
C GLY A 150 -0.17 -12.74 -4.31
N ASN A 151 -1.14 -11.85 -4.55
CA ASN A 151 -1.47 -11.30 -5.86
C ASN A 151 -1.68 -9.79 -5.77
N PHE A 152 -1.27 -9.02 -6.78
CA PHE A 152 -1.48 -7.57 -6.79
C PHE A 152 -2.96 -7.18 -6.96
N PHE A 153 -3.74 -8.01 -7.66
CA PHE A 153 -5.16 -7.76 -7.92
C PHE A 153 -5.98 -9.00 -7.60
N THR A 154 -7.14 -8.80 -6.98
CA THR A 154 -8.13 -9.84 -6.66
C THR A 154 -9.38 -9.56 -7.48
N LEU A 155 -9.85 -10.57 -8.23
CA LEU A 155 -11.04 -10.43 -9.07
C LEU A 155 -12.30 -10.88 -8.33
N ASP A 156 -12.22 -11.98 -7.56
CA ASP A 156 -13.34 -12.53 -6.80
C ASP A 156 -13.24 -12.11 -5.35
N SER A 157 -14.19 -11.31 -4.89
CA SER A 157 -14.22 -10.79 -3.52
C SER A 157 -15.64 -10.63 -3.03
N LEU A 158 -15.82 -10.74 -1.70
CA LEU A 158 -17.07 -10.40 -1.04
C LEU A 158 -17.29 -8.89 -0.95
N PHE A 159 -16.26 -8.08 -1.20
CA PHE A 159 -16.43 -6.63 -1.28
C PHE A 159 -17.32 -6.29 -2.46
N SER A 160 -18.37 -5.50 -2.20
CA SER A 160 -19.32 -5.12 -3.23
C SER A 160 -18.64 -4.28 -4.29
N ASN A 161 -18.75 -4.73 -5.53
CA ASN A 161 -18.47 -3.90 -6.70
C ASN A 161 -19.68 -2.98 -6.90
N SER A 162 -19.86 -2.00 -6.03
CA SER A 162 -20.98 -1.08 -6.16
C SER A 162 -20.65 -0.02 -7.22
N ASP A 163 -20.99 -0.32 -8.48
CA ASP A 163 -21.14 0.70 -9.53
C ASP A 163 -22.34 1.63 -9.26
N ASN A 164 -23.12 1.37 -8.20
CA ASN A 164 -24.31 2.10 -7.82
C ASN A 164 -24.03 3.04 -6.65
N ALA A 165 -23.99 4.33 -6.96
CA ALA A 165 -23.76 5.43 -6.03
C ALA A 165 -24.87 5.65 -4.96
N GLU A 166 -25.85 4.77 -4.85
CA GLU A 166 -26.92 4.85 -3.86
C GLU A 166 -26.88 3.61 -2.97
N ASP A 167 -26.10 3.69 -1.89
CA ASP A 167 -26.05 2.69 -0.82
C ASP A 167 -27.29 2.80 0.11
N VAL A 168 -28.47 2.59 -0.46
CA VAL A 168 -29.70 2.51 0.34
C VAL A 168 -29.90 1.08 0.80
N VAL A 169 -29.93 0.88 2.11
CA VAL A 169 -30.35 -0.39 2.70
C VAL A 169 -31.79 -0.66 2.27
N THR A 170 -31.99 -1.75 1.52
CA THR A 170 -33.33 -2.10 1.01
C THR A 170 -34.06 -3.02 1.98
N THR A 171 -35.40 -2.96 1.95
CA THR A 171 -36.23 -3.83 2.79
C THR A 171 -35.94 -5.30 2.51
N GLY A 172 -35.58 -6.06 3.55
CA GLY A 172 -35.29 -7.50 3.46
C GLY A 172 -33.80 -7.84 3.39
N GLU A 173 -32.88 -6.85 3.50
CA GLU A 173 -31.46 -7.08 3.71
C GLU A 173 -31.18 -7.41 5.19
N GLU A 174 -30.36 -8.43 5.41
CA GLU A 174 -29.77 -8.69 6.72
C GLU A 174 -28.40 -8.02 6.79
N ILE A 175 -28.19 -7.17 7.79
CA ILE A 175 -26.93 -6.46 8.01
C ILE A 175 -26.25 -7.03 9.24
N MET A 176 -24.99 -7.42 9.06
CA MET A 176 -24.08 -7.78 10.15
C MET A 176 -22.93 -6.78 10.17
N VAL A 177 -22.56 -6.32 11.35
CA VAL A 177 -21.44 -5.40 11.54
C VAL A 177 -20.43 -5.99 12.52
N GLY A 178 -19.15 -5.70 12.28
CA GLY A 178 -18.07 -6.17 13.14
C GLY A 178 -16.78 -5.41 12.84
N GLN A 179 -15.71 -5.85 13.46
CA GLN A 179 -14.40 -5.27 13.17
C GLN A 179 -13.74 -5.99 11.99
N PRO A 180 -13.11 -5.27 11.05
CA PRO A 180 -12.27 -5.91 10.06
C PRO A 180 -11.10 -6.63 10.73
N SER A 181 -10.86 -7.88 10.34
CA SER A 181 -9.76 -8.68 10.86
C SER A 181 -8.41 -8.20 10.29
N GLU A 182 -7.30 -8.70 10.85
CA GLU A 182 -5.94 -8.39 10.37
C GLU A 182 -5.70 -8.82 8.91
N ILE A 183 -6.42 -9.83 8.40
CA ILE A 183 -6.34 -10.24 6.98
C ILE A 183 -7.15 -9.33 6.04
N ILE A 184 -7.98 -8.44 6.57
CA ILE A 184 -8.72 -7.43 5.80
C ILE A 184 -8.06 -6.07 5.97
N LEU A 185 -7.80 -5.67 7.22
CA LEU A 185 -7.24 -4.37 7.55
C LEU A 185 -6.17 -4.52 8.65
N PRO A 186 -4.90 -4.80 8.29
CA PRO A 186 -3.81 -4.98 9.24
C PRO A 186 -3.55 -3.74 10.11
N ALA A 187 -2.99 -3.95 11.30
CA ALA A 187 -2.68 -2.88 12.25
C ALA A 187 -1.80 -1.76 11.66
N PHE A 188 -0.82 -2.10 10.81
CA PHE A 188 0.01 -1.09 10.15
C PHE A 188 -0.79 -0.25 9.14
N THR A 189 -1.75 -0.85 8.40
CA THR A 189 -2.63 -0.10 7.49
C THR A 189 -3.61 0.78 8.26
N ARG A 190 -4.17 0.29 9.39
CA ARG A 190 -5.01 1.10 10.28
C ARG A 190 -4.28 2.34 10.76
N LYS A 191 -3.01 2.17 11.17
CA LYS A 191 -2.17 3.28 11.61
C LYS A 191 -1.95 4.31 10.48
N LEU A 192 -1.64 3.86 9.26
CA LEU A 192 -1.46 4.77 8.12
C LEU A 192 -2.75 5.53 7.78
N LEU A 193 -3.88 4.86 7.77
CA LEU A 193 -5.19 5.49 7.54
C LEU A 193 -5.53 6.49 8.66
N LYS A 194 -5.29 6.12 9.92
CA LYS A 194 -5.47 7.02 11.06
C LYS A 194 -4.62 8.29 10.89
N ASP A 195 -3.32 8.12 10.66
CA ASP A 195 -2.40 9.24 10.48
C ASP A 195 -2.84 10.13 9.30
N PHE A 196 -3.30 9.51 8.20
CA PHE A 196 -3.85 10.23 7.05
C PHE A 196 -5.11 11.04 7.40
N PHE A 197 -6.08 10.44 8.07
CA PHE A 197 -7.31 11.13 8.47
C PHE A 197 -7.06 12.27 9.45
N GLU A 198 -6.24 12.04 10.49
CA GLU A 198 -5.90 13.06 11.49
C GLU A 198 -5.18 14.26 10.87
N LEU A 199 -4.30 14.01 9.90
CA LEU A 199 -3.64 15.09 9.14
C LEU A 199 -4.60 15.93 8.29
N ASN A 200 -5.69 15.34 7.86
CA ASN A 200 -6.74 16.01 7.10
C ASN A 200 -7.86 16.58 8.02
N GLY A 201 -7.61 16.65 9.33
CA GLY A 201 -8.51 17.28 10.29
C GLY A 201 -9.68 16.40 10.77
N ILE A 202 -9.63 15.09 10.51
CA ILE A 202 -10.65 14.15 10.99
C ILE A 202 -10.16 13.57 12.32
N GLU A 203 -10.79 13.98 13.41
CA GLU A 203 -10.44 13.54 14.76
C GLU A 203 -11.13 12.20 15.09
N GLY A 204 -10.37 11.27 15.66
CA GLY A 204 -10.89 9.98 16.12
C GLY A 204 -11.54 9.15 15.01
N PRO A 205 -10.84 8.92 13.87
CA PRO A 205 -11.40 8.13 12.78
C PRO A 205 -11.66 6.70 13.24
N LYS A 206 -12.82 6.17 12.88
CA LYS A 206 -13.27 4.83 13.24
C LYS A 206 -13.58 4.02 11.99
N VAL A 207 -13.50 2.71 12.12
CA VAL A 207 -13.82 1.76 11.06
C VAL A 207 -14.69 0.63 11.58
N MET A 208 -15.51 0.08 10.69
CA MET A 208 -16.20 -1.21 10.88
C MET A 208 -16.25 -1.95 9.56
N LEU A 209 -16.43 -3.25 9.61
CA LEU A 209 -16.80 -4.09 8.48
C LEU A 209 -18.30 -4.28 8.49
N MET A 210 -18.96 -3.94 7.42
CA MET A 210 -20.40 -4.17 7.23
C MET A 210 -20.59 -5.28 6.20
N MET A 211 -21.31 -6.31 6.57
CA MET A 211 -21.69 -7.40 5.68
C MET A 211 -23.18 -7.30 5.41
N ARG A 212 -23.58 -7.35 4.15
CA ARG A 212 -24.96 -7.32 3.69
C ARG A 212 -25.32 -8.65 3.07
N LYS A 213 -26.48 -9.16 3.41
CA LYS A 213 -27.02 -10.37 2.80
C LYS A 213 -28.41 -10.12 2.24
N LYS A 214 -28.58 -10.37 0.97
CA LYS A 214 -29.85 -10.25 0.26
C LYS A 214 -30.13 -11.57 -0.50
N GLY A 215 -30.98 -12.41 0.09
CA GLY A 215 -31.19 -13.77 -0.44
C GLY A 215 -29.92 -14.62 -0.31
N GLU A 216 -29.37 -15.07 -1.46
CA GLU A 216 -28.11 -15.82 -1.51
C GLU A 216 -26.87 -14.92 -1.75
N GLU A 217 -27.09 -13.67 -2.13
CA GLU A 217 -26.00 -12.71 -2.37
C GLU A 217 -25.47 -12.16 -1.05
N VAL A 218 -24.15 -12.19 -0.91
CA VAL A 218 -23.43 -11.62 0.23
C VAL A 218 -22.41 -10.64 -0.30
N SER A 219 -22.44 -9.43 0.25
CA SER A 219 -21.42 -8.40 -0.02
C SER A 219 -20.88 -7.83 1.30
N GLN A 220 -19.72 -7.20 1.24
CA GLN A 220 -19.15 -6.54 2.40
C GLN A 220 -18.53 -5.20 2.00
N ASP A 221 -18.55 -4.26 2.95
CA ASP A 221 -18.02 -2.91 2.81
C ASP A 221 -17.12 -2.56 3.99
N LEU A 222 -16.05 -1.86 3.72
CA LEU A 222 -15.25 -1.20 4.75
C LEU A 222 -15.85 0.18 5.01
N VAL A 223 -16.38 0.38 6.21
CA VAL A 223 -17.15 1.57 6.54
C VAL A 223 -16.37 2.45 7.51
N PHE A 224 -16.22 3.73 7.16
CA PHE A 224 -15.60 4.74 8.02
C PHE A 224 -16.65 5.70 8.58
N ASN A 225 -16.42 6.22 9.79
CA ASN A 225 -17.30 7.22 10.43
C ASN A 225 -17.14 8.63 9.83
N ILE A 226 -17.05 8.71 8.51
CA ILE A 226 -16.77 9.93 7.76
C ILE A 226 -17.92 10.19 6.81
N THR A 227 -18.54 11.37 6.91
CA THR A 227 -19.70 11.72 6.11
C THR A 227 -19.54 13.07 5.43
N PRO A 228 -20.30 13.36 4.35
CA PRO A 228 -20.20 14.61 3.62
C PRO A 228 -20.36 15.86 4.49
N GLU A 229 -21.18 15.77 5.57
CA GLU A 229 -21.47 16.88 6.47
C GLU A 229 -20.24 17.37 7.24
N GLY A 230 -19.19 16.54 7.35
CA GLY A 230 -17.91 16.90 7.98
C GLY A 230 -16.98 17.71 7.06
N PHE A 231 -17.38 17.99 5.81
CA PHE A 231 -16.52 18.63 4.81
C PHE A 231 -17.12 19.93 4.29
N GLU A 232 -16.26 20.83 3.82
CA GLU A 232 -16.67 22.11 3.21
C GLU A 232 -17.53 21.93 1.95
N SER A 233 -17.36 20.81 1.24
CA SER A 233 -18.11 20.47 0.04
C SER A 233 -18.15 18.95 -0.19
N GLU A 234 -19.17 18.50 -0.92
CA GLU A 234 -19.28 17.11 -1.36
C GLU A 234 -18.09 16.69 -2.24
N THR A 235 -17.55 17.59 -3.06
CA THR A 235 -16.34 17.33 -3.85
C THR A 235 -15.14 17.05 -2.95
N HIS A 236 -14.98 17.79 -1.85
CA HIS A 236 -13.90 17.56 -0.89
C HIS A 236 -14.04 16.19 -0.23
N TYR A 237 -15.26 15.81 0.21
CA TYR A 237 -15.55 14.49 0.72
C TYR A 237 -15.21 13.37 -0.27
N ARG A 238 -15.68 13.49 -1.52
CA ARG A 238 -15.41 12.49 -2.57
C ARG A 238 -13.91 12.34 -2.84
N ASN A 239 -13.18 13.44 -2.91
CA ASN A 239 -11.72 13.41 -3.07
C ASN A 239 -11.04 12.71 -1.88
N MET A 240 -11.52 12.96 -0.65
CA MET A 240 -11.02 12.28 0.54
C MET A 240 -11.25 10.77 0.45
N MET A 241 -12.48 10.33 0.15
CA MET A 241 -12.80 8.92 0.02
C MET A 241 -12.03 8.24 -1.12
N GLN A 242 -11.85 8.93 -2.25
CA GLN A 242 -11.00 8.44 -3.34
C GLN A 242 -9.53 8.31 -2.89
N THR A 243 -9.04 9.25 -2.08
CA THR A 243 -7.67 9.19 -1.55
C THR A 243 -7.49 7.98 -0.62
N VAL A 244 -8.51 7.64 0.19
CA VAL A 244 -8.50 6.46 1.05
C VAL A 244 -8.32 5.17 0.24
N THR A 245 -8.90 5.08 -0.97
CA THR A 245 -8.74 3.88 -1.81
C THR A 245 -7.31 3.63 -2.26
N TRP A 246 -6.42 4.63 -2.24
CA TRP A 246 -5.00 4.44 -2.50
C TRP A 246 -4.31 3.55 -1.45
N TYR A 247 -4.82 3.57 -0.20
CA TYR A 247 -4.32 2.76 0.91
C TYR A 247 -4.94 1.36 0.99
N LEU A 248 -5.89 1.04 0.13
CA LEU A 248 -6.66 -0.19 0.22
C LEU A 248 -6.57 -0.99 -1.08
N PRO A 249 -6.69 -2.34 -1.02
CA PRO A 249 -6.81 -3.17 -2.22
C PRO A 249 -7.94 -2.66 -3.12
N ARG A 250 -7.72 -2.65 -4.44
CA ARG A 250 -8.65 -2.06 -5.42
C ARG A 250 -10.06 -2.65 -5.40
N HIS A 251 -10.19 -3.89 -4.96
CA HIS A 251 -11.48 -4.56 -4.87
C HIS A 251 -12.26 -4.22 -3.60
N TYR A 252 -11.67 -3.44 -2.68
CA TYR A 252 -12.39 -3.05 -1.47
C TYR A 252 -13.42 -1.98 -1.78
N SER A 253 -14.67 -2.26 -1.37
CA SER A 253 -15.72 -1.25 -1.30
C SER A 253 -15.55 -0.43 -0.02
N VAL A 254 -15.58 0.89 -0.18
CA VAL A 254 -15.36 1.85 0.91
C VAL A 254 -16.54 2.79 1.01
N VAL A 255 -17.16 2.84 2.19
CA VAL A 255 -18.36 3.63 2.46
C VAL A 255 -18.13 4.55 3.65
N GLY A 256 -18.65 5.75 3.58
CA GLY A 256 -18.75 6.68 4.71
C GLY A 256 -20.12 6.64 5.35
N LEU A 257 -20.19 6.48 6.68
CA LEU A 257 -21.45 6.41 7.40
C LEU A 257 -21.37 7.18 8.72
N ASN A 258 -22.45 7.91 9.05
CA ASN A 258 -22.53 8.60 10.32
C ASN A 258 -22.66 7.60 11.48
N GLU A 259 -21.86 7.81 12.53
CA GLU A 259 -21.97 7.07 13.80
C GLU A 259 -23.25 7.51 14.54
N SER A 260 -24.39 7.04 14.06
CA SER A 260 -25.67 7.27 14.74
C SER A 260 -25.92 6.19 15.79
N GLY A 261 -26.71 6.49 16.82
CA GLY A 261 -27.00 5.55 17.91
C GLY A 261 -27.68 4.23 17.49
N THR A 262 -28.02 4.06 16.23
CA THR A 262 -28.61 2.85 15.65
C THR A 262 -27.58 1.91 15.03
N VAL A 263 -26.39 2.39 14.68
CA VAL A 263 -25.31 1.58 14.10
C VAL A 263 -24.21 1.44 15.14
N GLN A 264 -24.14 0.26 15.76
CA GLN A 264 -23.06 -0.10 16.69
C GLN A 264 -22.06 -0.98 15.94
N GLY A 265 -20.77 -0.79 16.16
CA GLY A 265 -19.72 -1.61 15.53
C GLY A 265 -18.48 -0.83 15.12
N PHE A 266 -18.52 0.49 15.20
CA PHE A 266 -17.35 1.33 14.97
C PHE A 266 -16.32 1.22 16.09
N GLU A 267 -15.06 1.01 15.75
CA GLU A 267 -13.92 1.11 16.66
C GLU A 267 -12.85 2.05 16.05
N LEU A 268 -12.02 2.60 16.90
CA LEU A 268 -10.92 3.48 16.48
C LEU A 268 -9.96 2.74 15.53
N LEU A 269 -9.47 3.47 14.53
CA LEU A 269 -8.40 3.02 13.65
C LEU A 269 -7.08 2.85 14.41
#